data_412db0344240c7c8ad9b603e1fb18081
#
_entry.id   412db0344240c7c8ad9b603e1fb18081
#
_cell.length_a   1.000
_cell.length_b   1.000
_cell.length_c   1.000
_cell.angle_alpha   90.00
_cell.angle_beta   90.00
_cell.angle_gamma   90.00
#
_symmetry.space_group_name_H-M   'P 1'
#
loop_
_entity.id
_entity.type
_entity.pdbx_description
1 polymer ?
#
loop_
_entity_poly.entity_id
_entity_poly.type
_entity_poly.pdbx_seq_one_letter_code
_entity_poly.pdbx_strand_id
1 'polypeptide(L)'
;MKNKFKLNTNPDHVEIGPGGVKGTVGSLKKIAPWALGGLLIGWGINALYERITNKCETKDDIHKHHEASKDRINENHEKADDKIKVGHAATDDKIRFEEVKGEIKLDILKAKGEAKVSTVKEIQKVKERFRRRMHDNKFTQQHEKKSNEEWLADFRKTHTMPDFYKFHILSNLLSQCPAGFEDATLFYALSAIGSLCCSKARAKYNNSMRSPNIQVIIEGTHGQGKSYFKNLHHTLFERKIVSDNKKLQDSNDQFIIQTAGINISQARFYDVMAYNKGVHIFAFESELRTVEMAFKKQNGLSFDYIRKAFDNEPVYHDNKNSRGMYPVFLNYTFTGTPELVRDFLDHKEVEEGTASRICFTFIPENKEVIPAPMIYPCGSELTSLQDEIDALSTKYCYTQDSSGKDIPCKETEIELSYIEAALLDWLGDQFIMYSKDNNTSRNRNRFRIATIAFQCAIVLHILAGCPGPDNTDARKAVTAMALYIANYCMERYLYLFGDIENPQQQKPPKRHLTQDELQHWYPLYGTYDEHGNKIGYGTIAAICGTDKDTARYDINKYRDNLEKARP
;
A
#
# COMPACT_ATOMS: atom_id res chain seq x y z
N MET A 1 -36.17 17.33 -25.32
CA MET A 1 -37.17 16.21 -25.33
C MET A 1 -37.06 15.47 -23.99
N LYS A 2 -38.10 15.57 -23.14
CA LYS A 2 -38.15 14.88 -21.85
C LYS A 2 -38.62 13.44 -22.08
N ASN A 3 -37.70 12.47 -22.12
CA ASN A 3 -38.07 11.05 -22.08
C ASN A 3 -38.53 10.69 -20.68
N LYS A 4 -39.85 10.56 -20.50
CA LYS A 4 -40.43 9.96 -19.30
C LYS A 4 -40.16 8.46 -19.31
N PHE A 5 -39.32 7.99 -18.41
CA PHE A 5 -39.16 6.56 -18.14
C PHE A 5 -40.47 6.02 -17.55
N LYS A 6 -41.14 5.10 -18.26
CA LYS A 6 -42.20 4.26 -17.66
C LYS A 6 -41.52 3.05 -17.01
N LEU A 7 -41.58 2.97 -15.69
CA LEU A 7 -41.17 1.78 -14.94
C LEU A 7 -42.19 0.65 -15.17
N ASN A 8 -41.71 -0.51 -15.59
CA ASN A 8 -42.52 -1.71 -15.67
C ASN A 8 -42.71 -2.28 -14.27
N THR A 9 -43.95 -2.50 -13.83
CA THR A 9 -44.32 -2.91 -12.47
C THR A 9 -44.24 -4.41 -12.21
N ASN A 10 -43.76 -5.21 -13.18
CA ASN A 10 -43.61 -6.67 -13.00
C ASN A 10 -42.25 -6.97 -12.32
N PRO A 11 -42.23 -7.52 -11.10
CA PRO A 11 -41.01 -7.63 -10.28
C PRO A 11 -39.99 -8.66 -10.78
N ASP A 12 -40.33 -9.49 -11.75
CA ASP A 12 -39.49 -10.59 -12.22
C ASP A 12 -38.92 -10.38 -13.64
N HIS A 13 -39.19 -9.25 -14.29
CA HIS A 13 -38.73 -9.00 -15.65
C HIS A 13 -37.55 -8.06 -15.70
N VAL A 14 -36.42 -8.55 -16.24
CA VAL A 14 -35.23 -7.73 -16.53
C VAL A 14 -34.95 -7.86 -18.04
N GLU A 15 -35.02 -6.72 -18.75
CA GLU A 15 -34.62 -6.65 -20.17
C GLU A 15 -33.26 -5.95 -20.29
N ILE A 16 -32.37 -6.57 -21.04
CA ILE A 16 -31.06 -6.00 -21.40
C ILE A 16 -31.09 -5.70 -22.90
N GLY A 17 -31.03 -4.43 -23.26
CA GLY A 17 -31.02 -3.98 -24.66
C GLY A 17 -29.92 -2.96 -24.94
N PRO A 18 -29.76 -2.51 -26.19
CA PRO A 18 -28.67 -1.56 -26.58
C PRO A 18 -28.64 -0.23 -25.82
N GLY A 19 -29.65 0.05 -25.02
CA GLY A 19 -29.77 1.30 -24.21
C GLY A 19 -29.64 1.11 -22.69
N GLY A 20 -29.22 -0.05 -22.18
CA GLY A 20 -29.02 -0.32 -20.75
C GLY A 20 -30.05 -1.27 -20.12
N VAL A 21 -29.96 -1.44 -18.80
CA VAL A 21 -30.83 -2.35 -18.03
C VAL A 21 -32.10 -1.61 -17.59
N LYS A 22 -33.27 -2.16 -17.89
CA LYS A 22 -34.56 -1.68 -17.42
C LYS A 22 -35.12 -2.64 -16.37
N GLY A 23 -35.34 -2.16 -15.15
CA GLY A 23 -35.92 -2.98 -14.09
C GLY A 23 -36.26 -2.15 -12.84
N THR A 24 -36.95 -2.77 -11.89
CA THR A 24 -37.26 -2.14 -10.58
C THR A 24 -36.08 -2.29 -9.62
N VAL A 25 -35.96 -1.40 -8.62
CA VAL A 25 -34.92 -1.42 -7.59
C VAL A 25 -34.86 -2.76 -6.83
N GLY A 26 -35.98 -3.48 -6.75
CA GLY A 26 -36.06 -4.83 -6.14
C GLY A 26 -35.35 -5.91 -6.95
N SER A 27 -35.35 -5.79 -8.28
CA SER A 27 -34.72 -6.76 -9.18
C SER A 27 -33.19 -6.61 -9.20
N LEU A 28 -32.67 -5.40 -8.99
CA LEU A 28 -31.23 -5.11 -8.97
C LEU A 28 -30.50 -5.76 -7.78
N LYS A 29 -31.22 -6.02 -6.69
CA LYS A 29 -30.64 -6.74 -5.52
C LYS A 29 -30.38 -8.23 -5.77
N LYS A 30 -30.98 -8.81 -6.82
CA LYS A 30 -30.80 -10.24 -7.21
C LYS A 30 -29.73 -10.42 -8.29
N ILE A 31 -29.18 -9.34 -8.85
CA ILE A 31 -28.12 -9.43 -9.86
C ILE A 31 -26.81 -9.71 -9.11
N ALA A 32 -26.17 -10.81 -9.43
CA ALA A 32 -24.89 -11.18 -8.84
C ALA A 32 -23.80 -10.11 -9.13
N PRO A 33 -22.87 -9.87 -8.22
CA PRO A 33 -21.83 -8.80 -8.34
C PRO A 33 -21.03 -8.83 -9.66
N TRP A 34 -20.93 -9.99 -10.32
CA TRP A 34 -20.23 -10.13 -11.60
C TRP A 34 -20.97 -9.51 -12.79
N ALA A 35 -22.30 -9.43 -12.75
CA ALA A 35 -23.09 -8.79 -13.82
C ALA A 35 -22.90 -7.27 -13.85
N LEU A 36 -22.66 -6.64 -12.68
CA LEU A 36 -22.30 -5.22 -12.57
C LEU A 36 -20.88 -4.93 -13.11
N GLY A 37 -19.94 -5.86 -12.92
CA GLY A 37 -18.59 -5.75 -13.48
C GLY A 37 -18.61 -5.77 -15.03
N GLY A 38 -19.42 -6.62 -15.64
CA GLY A 38 -19.57 -6.69 -17.10
C GLY A 38 -20.18 -5.42 -17.71
N LEU A 39 -21.12 -4.78 -17.01
CA LEU A 39 -21.74 -3.52 -17.45
C LEU A 39 -20.77 -2.32 -17.40
N LEU A 40 -19.90 -2.25 -16.38
CA LEU A 40 -18.89 -1.20 -16.28
C LEU A 40 -17.78 -1.34 -17.33
N ILE A 41 -17.44 -2.58 -17.70
CA ILE A 41 -16.50 -2.87 -18.79
C ILE A 41 -17.10 -2.45 -20.13
N GLY A 42 -18.39 -2.71 -20.36
CA GLY A 42 -19.10 -2.29 -21.58
C GLY A 42 -19.13 -0.77 -21.79
N TRP A 43 -19.25 -0.01 -20.71
CA TRP A 43 -19.21 1.46 -20.74
C TRP A 43 -17.80 2.00 -21.05
N GLY A 44 -16.77 1.37 -20.47
CA GLY A 44 -15.37 1.72 -20.78
C GLY A 44 -15.01 1.46 -22.23
N ILE A 45 -15.52 0.39 -22.82
CA ILE A 45 -15.29 0.02 -24.22
C ILE A 45 -15.98 1.03 -25.17
N ASN A 46 -17.21 1.46 -24.87
CA ASN A 46 -17.90 2.47 -25.68
C ASN A 46 -17.19 3.84 -25.65
N ALA A 47 -16.72 4.28 -24.49
CA ALA A 47 -15.96 5.52 -24.38
C ALA A 47 -14.61 5.46 -25.12
N LEU A 48 -13.98 4.28 -25.15
CA LEU A 48 -12.76 4.02 -25.91
C LEU A 48 -13.04 3.99 -27.43
N TYR A 49 -14.17 3.40 -27.83
CA TYR A 49 -14.60 3.34 -29.23
C TYR A 49 -14.88 4.73 -29.81
N GLU A 50 -15.60 5.60 -29.09
CA GLU A 50 -15.81 6.99 -29.51
C GLU A 50 -14.51 7.78 -29.64
N ARG A 51 -13.52 7.50 -28.81
CA ARG A 51 -12.20 8.13 -28.86
C ARG A 51 -11.34 7.64 -30.02
N ILE A 52 -11.49 6.37 -30.41
CA ILE A 52 -10.76 5.76 -31.55
C ILE A 52 -11.39 6.21 -32.89
N THR A 53 -12.71 6.24 -32.97
CA THR A 53 -13.41 6.67 -34.20
C THR A 53 -13.17 8.15 -34.54
N ASN A 54 -12.94 8.99 -33.55
CA ASN A 54 -12.59 10.41 -33.76
C ASN A 54 -11.12 10.64 -34.18
N LYS A 55 -10.28 9.60 -34.20
CA LYS A 55 -8.86 9.66 -34.60
C LYS A 55 -8.52 9.00 -35.94
N CYS A 56 -9.47 8.24 -36.54
CA CYS A 56 -9.23 7.52 -37.78
C CYS A 56 -9.70 8.34 -39.01
N GLU A 57 -8.79 8.62 -39.94
CA GLU A 57 -9.06 9.41 -41.14
C GLU A 57 -9.64 8.61 -42.32
N THR A 58 -9.69 7.26 -42.28
CA THR A 58 -10.20 6.43 -43.37
C THR A 58 -11.13 5.29 -42.93
N LYS A 59 -12.09 4.92 -43.81
CA LYS A 59 -13.03 3.79 -43.61
C LYS A 59 -12.33 2.42 -43.42
N ASP A 60 -11.18 2.23 -44.05
CA ASP A 60 -10.43 0.96 -44.01
C ASP A 60 -9.73 0.74 -42.66
N ASP A 61 -9.30 1.81 -42.01
CA ASP A 61 -8.72 1.74 -40.66
C ASP A 61 -9.78 1.37 -39.62
N ILE A 62 -11.01 1.87 -39.79
CA ILE A 62 -12.15 1.53 -38.92
C ILE A 62 -12.50 0.04 -39.03
N HIS A 63 -12.43 -0.53 -40.24
CA HIS A 63 -12.77 -1.94 -40.47
C HIS A 63 -11.73 -2.89 -39.85
N LYS A 64 -10.44 -2.59 -40.01
CA LYS A 64 -9.34 -3.34 -39.34
C LYS A 64 -9.41 -3.30 -37.82
N HIS A 65 -9.74 -2.13 -37.28
CA HIS A 65 -9.90 -2.00 -35.83
C HIS A 65 -11.16 -2.72 -35.29
N HIS A 66 -12.21 -2.84 -36.09
CA HIS A 66 -13.43 -3.58 -35.73
C HIS A 66 -13.21 -5.09 -35.71
N GLU A 67 -12.46 -5.66 -36.65
CA GLU A 67 -12.09 -7.08 -36.63
C GLU A 67 -11.14 -7.39 -35.45
N ALA A 68 -10.10 -6.61 -35.25
CA ALA A 68 -9.19 -6.78 -34.13
C ALA A 68 -9.89 -6.64 -32.74
N SER A 69 -10.98 -5.87 -32.69
CA SER A 69 -11.78 -5.73 -31.47
C SER A 69 -12.71 -6.93 -31.25
N LYS A 70 -13.26 -7.53 -32.32
CA LYS A 70 -14.04 -8.76 -32.22
C LYS A 70 -13.23 -9.94 -31.72
N ASP A 71 -12.01 -10.11 -32.22
CA ASP A 71 -11.13 -11.20 -31.79
C ASP A 71 -10.74 -11.04 -30.32
N ARG A 72 -10.45 -9.82 -29.87
CA ARG A 72 -10.19 -9.53 -28.45
C ARG A 72 -11.40 -9.75 -27.55
N ILE A 73 -12.62 -9.49 -28.03
CA ILE A 73 -13.86 -9.75 -27.29
C ILE A 73 -14.07 -11.25 -27.12
N ASN A 74 -13.87 -12.05 -28.18
CA ASN A 74 -14.00 -13.51 -28.13
C ASN A 74 -12.94 -14.14 -27.19
N GLU A 75 -11.68 -13.69 -27.27
CA GLU A 75 -10.60 -14.13 -26.36
C GLU A 75 -10.87 -13.76 -24.89
N ASN A 76 -11.52 -12.62 -24.64
CA ASN A 76 -11.93 -12.22 -23.30
C ASN A 76 -13.15 -13.00 -22.78
N HIS A 77 -14.05 -13.46 -23.65
CA HIS A 77 -15.16 -14.35 -23.27
C HIS A 77 -14.65 -15.73 -22.86
N GLU A 78 -13.73 -16.33 -23.60
CA GLU A 78 -13.12 -17.61 -23.21
C GLU A 78 -12.38 -17.51 -21.88
N LYS A 79 -11.61 -16.42 -21.67
CA LYS A 79 -10.92 -16.16 -20.38
C LYS A 79 -11.89 -15.86 -19.23
N ALA A 80 -13.08 -15.34 -19.52
CA ALA A 80 -14.12 -15.10 -18.51
C ALA A 80 -14.79 -16.42 -18.08
N ASP A 81 -15.07 -17.32 -19.02
CA ASP A 81 -15.64 -18.64 -18.72
C ASP A 81 -14.69 -19.51 -17.89
N ASP A 82 -13.37 -19.45 -18.16
CA ASP A 82 -12.39 -20.13 -17.34
C ASP A 82 -12.28 -19.52 -15.92
N LYS A 83 -12.44 -18.20 -15.79
CA LYS A 83 -12.48 -17.55 -14.46
C LYS A 83 -13.74 -17.87 -13.67
N ILE A 84 -14.87 -18.09 -14.34
CA ILE A 84 -16.12 -18.54 -13.71
C ILE A 84 -15.96 -19.95 -13.14
N LYS A 85 -15.32 -20.86 -13.87
CA LYS A 85 -15.01 -22.22 -13.39
C LYS A 85 -14.07 -22.20 -12.16
N VAL A 86 -13.07 -21.31 -12.16
CA VAL A 86 -12.14 -21.13 -11.01
C VAL A 86 -12.87 -20.47 -9.82
N GLY A 87 -13.81 -19.57 -10.09
CA GLY A 87 -14.64 -18.94 -9.05
C GLY A 87 -15.56 -19.93 -8.32
N HIS A 88 -16.12 -20.91 -9.04
CA HIS A 88 -16.93 -21.97 -8.43
C HIS A 88 -16.08 -22.87 -7.53
N ALA A 89 -14.88 -23.27 -7.96
CA ALA A 89 -13.98 -24.06 -7.13
C ALA A 89 -13.57 -23.35 -5.84
N ALA A 90 -13.32 -22.04 -5.89
CA ALA A 90 -12.99 -21.23 -4.72
C ALA A 90 -14.18 -21.04 -3.75
N THR A 91 -15.41 -21.10 -4.27
CA THR A 91 -16.64 -21.04 -3.46
C THR A 91 -16.91 -22.35 -2.76
N ASP A 92 -16.68 -23.47 -3.43
CA ASP A 92 -16.81 -24.81 -2.87
C ASP A 92 -15.76 -25.06 -1.78
N ASP A 93 -14.53 -24.57 -1.94
CA ASP A 93 -13.49 -24.63 -0.91
C ASP A 93 -13.85 -23.77 0.32
N LYS A 94 -14.51 -22.64 0.11
CA LYS A 94 -14.96 -21.77 1.20
C LYS A 94 -16.13 -22.38 1.98
N ILE A 95 -17.05 -23.07 1.30
CA ILE A 95 -18.16 -23.81 1.91
C ILE A 95 -17.60 -24.99 2.70
N ARG A 96 -16.70 -25.79 2.14
CA ARG A 96 -16.01 -26.87 2.85
C ARG A 96 -15.23 -26.39 4.08
N PHE A 97 -14.61 -25.22 3.99
CA PHE A 97 -13.88 -24.64 5.13
C PHE A 97 -14.82 -24.23 6.27
N GLU A 98 -16.00 -23.68 5.96
CA GLU A 98 -17.01 -23.34 6.98
C GLU A 98 -17.73 -24.59 7.54
N GLU A 99 -17.90 -25.65 6.74
CA GLU A 99 -18.40 -26.95 7.22
C GLU A 99 -17.44 -27.61 8.19
N VAL A 100 -16.14 -27.68 7.83
CA VAL A 100 -15.08 -28.20 8.72
C VAL A 100 -14.96 -27.35 10.00
N LYS A 101 -15.14 -26.04 9.91
CA LYS A 101 -15.16 -25.15 11.06
C LYS A 101 -16.40 -25.37 11.96
N GLY A 102 -17.53 -25.73 11.32
CA GLY A 102 -18.77 -26.14 12.00
C GLY A 102 -18.60 -27.45 12.75
N GLU A 103 -18.00 -28.47 12.13
CA GLU A 103 -17.72 -29.78 12.74
C GLU A 103 -16.74 -29.67 13.90
N ILE A 104 -15.65 -28.91 13.74
CA ILE A 104 -14.69 -28.65 14.82
C ILE A 104 -15.35 -27.92 16.00
N LYS A 105 -16.27 -26.98 15.72
CA LYS A 105 -17.05 -26.32 16.78
C LYS A 105 -17.96 -27.28 17.51
N LEU A 106 -18.58 -28.22 16.79
CA LEU A 106 -19.47 -29.23 17.37
C LEU A 106 -18.70 -30.23 18.22
N ASP A 107 -17.52 -30.67 17.79
CA ASP A 107 -16.65 -31.57 18.52
C ASP A 107 -16.03 -30.90 19.76
N ILE A 108 -15.70 -29.62 19.67
CA ILE A 108 -15.29 -28.83 20.87
C ILE A 108 -16.43 -28.66 21.85
N LEU A 109 -17.68 -28.54 21.40
CA LEU A 109 -18.86 -28.46 22.28
C LEU A 109 -19.19 -29.80 22.90
N LYS A 110 -19.04 -30.91 22.19
CA LYS A 110 -19.19 -32.29 22.74
C LYS A 110 -18.09 -32.60 23.75
N ALA A 111 -16.83 -32.25 23.46
CA ALA A 111 -15.72 -32.42 24.40
C ALA A 111 -15.83 -31.53 25.66
N LYS A 112 -16.51 -30.36 25.55
CA LYS A 112 -16.82 -29.50 26.71
C LYS A 112 -17.89 -30.09 27.66
N GLY A 113 -18.74 -30.99 27.15
CA GLY A 113 -19.76 -31.68 27.97
C GLY A 113 -19.21 -32.80 28.86
N GLU A 114 -18.03 -33.35 28.53
CA GLU A 114 -17.51 -34.56 29.21
C GLU A 114 -16.21 -34.36 30.00
N ALA A 115 -15.60 -33.16 30.03
CA ALA A 115 -14.24 -33.01 30.54
C ALA A 115 -14.09 -32.09 31.76
N LYS A 116 -13.60 -32.66 32.84
CA LYS A 116 -13.10 -32.01 34.07
C LYS A 116 -11.79 -31.22 33.77
N VAL A 117 -11.56 -30.17 34.53
CA VAL A 117 -10.53 -29.13 34.54
C VAL A 117 -9.10 -29.48 34.05
N SER A 118 -8.68 -30.72 33.94
CA SER A 118 -7.36 -31.16 33.44
C SER A 118 -7.19 -30.95 31.93
N THR A 119 -8.24 -31.03 31.16
CA THR A 119 -8.24 -30.98 29.69
C THR A 119 -8.06 -29.57 29.13
N VAL A 120 -8.42 -28.54 29.89
CA VAL A 120 -8.25 -27.14 29.46
C VAL A 120 -6.76 -26.74 29.32
N LYS A 121 -5.90 -27.25 30.21
CA LYS A 121 -4.46 -27.03 30.16
C LYS A 121 -3.79 -27.74 28.96
N GLU A 122 -4.29 -28.93 28.60
CA GLU A 122 -3.80 -29.65 27.41
C GLU A 122 -4.27 -29.01 26.11
N ILE A 123 -5.52 -28.57 26.04
CA ILE A 123 -6.02 -27.81 24.88
C ILE A 123 -5.24 -26.49 24.69
N GLN A 124 -4.88 -25.81 25.77
CA GLN A 124 -4.04 -24.64 25.71
C GLN A 124 -2.62 -24.97 25.22
N LYS A 125 -2.01 -26.08 25.69
CA LYS A 125 -0.71 -26.55 25.19
C LYS A 125 -0.74 -26.93 23.69
N VAL A 126 -1.81 -27.57 23.25
CA VAL A 126 -2.02 -27.92 21.83
C VAL A 126 -2.22 -26.66 21.00
N LYS A 127 -2.99 -25.67 21.46
CA LYS A 127 -3.15 -24.39 20.79
C LYS A 127 -1.83 -23.60 20.72
N GLU A 128 -1.01 -23.62 21.76
CA GLU A 128 0.31 -22.99 21.75
C GLU A 128 1.30 -23.73 20.84
N ARG A 129 1.31 -25.07 20.83
CA ARG A 129 2.10 -25.87 19.89
C ARG A 129 1.65 -25.63 18.44
N PHE A 130 0.34 -25.52 18.21
CA PHE A 130 -0.20 -25.20 16.89
C PHE A 130 0.15 -23.77 16.47
N ARG A 131 0.07 -22.79 17.37
CA ARG A 131 0.54 -21.42 17.10
C ARG A 131 2.03 -21.36 16.81
N ARG A 132 2.88 -22.06 17.58
CA ARG A 132 4.33 -22.16 17.30
C ARG A 132 4.58 -22.81 15.95
N ARG A 133 3.94 -23.94 15.63
CA ARG A 133 4.07 -24.59 14.31
C ARG A 133 3.53 -23.74 13.16
N MET A 134 2.44 -23.01 13.35
CA MET A 134 1.96 -22.04 12.34
C MET A 134 2.92 -20.86 12.19
N HIS A 135 3.58 -20.45 13.26
CA HIS A 135 4.63 -19.44 13.23
C HIS A 135 5.90 -19.98 12.55
N ASP A 136 6.31 -21.17 12.90
CA ASP A 136 7.50 -21.83 12.32
C ASP A 136 7.28 -22.23 10.84
N ASN A 137 6.08 -22.70 10.44
CA ASN A 137 5.75 -22.97 9.05
C ASN A 137 5.62 -21.71 8.19
N LYS A 138 5.23 -20.55 8.75
CA LYS A 138 5.35 -19.27 8.05
C LYS A 138 6.81 -18.87 7.80
N PHE A 139 7.73 -19.31 8.66
CA PHE A 139 9.16 -19.02 8.53
C PHE A 139 9.89 -19.94 7.55
N THR A 140 9.45 -21.19 7.35
CA THR A 140 10.17 -22.19 6.52
C THR A 140 9.71 -22.26 5.06
N GLN A 141 8.65 -21.53 4.66
CA GLN A 141 8.22 -21.44 3.24
C GLN A 141 8.58 -20.10 2.59
N GLN A 142 9.54 -19.39 3.12
CA GLN A 142 10.13 -18.28 2.37
C GLN A 142 11.01 -18.89 1.25
N HIS A 143 10.49 -18.89 -0.01
CA HIS A 143 11.39 -18.71 -1.15
C HIS A 143 12.33 -17.59 -0.77
N GLU A 144 13.64 -17.76 -0.97
CA GLU A 144 14.63 -16.72 -0.71
C GLU A 144 14.18 -15.44 -1.42
N LYS A 145 13.49 -14.58 -0.68
CA LYS A 145 13.06 -13.28 -1.19
C LYS A 145 14.36 -12.51 -1.42
N LYS A 146 14.53 -11.94 -2.61
CA LYS A 146 15.70 -11.10 -2.91
C LYS A 146 15.96 -10.16 -1.75
N SER A 147 17.22 -9.89 -1.45
CA SER A 147 17.54 -8.86 -0.46
C SER A 147 17.10 -7.47 -0.94
N ASN A 148 17.02 -6.51 -0.03
CA ASN A 148 16.71 -5.12 -0.40
C ASN A 148 17.71 -4.56 -1.41
N GLU A 149 18.99 -4.92 -1.27
CA GLU A 149 20.08 -4.51 -2.15
C GLU A 149 19.94 -5.12 -3.54
N GLU A 150 19.62 -6.41 -3.62
CA GLU A 150 19.35 -7.09 -4.90
C GLU A 150 18.14 -6.49 -5.60
N TRP A 151 17.07 -6.20 -4.83
CA TRP A 151 15.89 -5.53 -5.35
C TRP A 151 16.24 -4.15 -5.93
N LEU A 152 17.03 -3.34 -5.20
CA LEU A 152 17.45 -2.01 -5.65
C LEU A 152 18.34 -2.09 -6.89
N ALA A 153 19.26 -3.05 -6.92
CA ALA A 153 20.13 -3.26 -8.06
C ALA A 153 19.33 -3.62 -9.33
N ASP A 154 18.29 -4.45 -9.19
CA ASP A 154 17.38 -4.78 -10.30
C ASP A 154 16.53 -3.57 -10.71
N PHE A 155 15.97 -2.84 -9.76
CA PHE A 155 15.21 -1.62 -10.03
C PHE A 155 16.04 -0.58 -10.78
N ARG A 156 17.30 -0.37 -10.38
CA ARG A 156 18.22 0.61 -11.00
C ARG A 156 18.64 0.24 -12.43
N LYS A 157 18.49 -1.01 -12.88
CA LYS A 157 18.73 -1.41 -14.27
C LYS A 157 17.75 -0.73 -15.24
N THR A 158 16.55 -0.46 -14.79
CA THR A 158 15.46 0.12 -15.62
C THR A 158 15.06 1.53 -15.20
N HIS A 159 15.35 1.93 -13.96
CA HIS A 159 14.93 3.20 -13.38
C HIS A 159 16.10 3.87 -12.66
N THR A 160 16.73 4.82 -13.32
CA THR A 160 17.76 5.66 -12.69
C THR A 160 17.11 6.87 -12.03
N MET A 161 17.59 7.27 -10.85
CA MET A 161 17.13 8.51 -10.21
C MET A 161 17.43 9.69 -11.15
N PRO A 162 16.41 10.51 -11.48
CA PRO A 162 16.61 11.69 -12.32
C PRO A 162 17.51 12.71 -11.65
N ASP A 163 18.03 13.64 -12.47
CA ASP A 163 18.78 14.80 -12.00
C ASP A 163 17.92 15.64 -11.03
N PHE A 164 18.46 15.96 -9.87
CA PHE A 164 17.81 16.68 -8.78
C PHE A 164 18.34 18.13 -8.59
N TYR A 165 19.28 18.60 -9.40
CA TYR A 165 19.88 19.93 -9.25
C TYR A 165 18.90 21.10 -9.48
N LYS A 166 17.73 20.83 -10.04
CA LYS A 166 16.66 21.83 -10.18
C LYS A 166 15.90 22.09 -8.87
N PHE A 167 16.07 21.25 -7.85
CA PHE A 167 15.38 21.33 -6.56
C PHE A 167 16.37 21.71 -5.47
N HIS A 168 16.58 23.01 -5.25
CA HIS A 168 17.70 23.52 -4.46
C HIS A 168 17.87 22.83 -3.08
N ILE A 169 16.82 22.76 -2.27
CA ILE A 169 16.89 22.07 -0.96
C ILE A 169 17.21 20.59 -1.14
N LEU A 170 16.53 19.90 -2.08
CA LEU A 170 16.78 18.49 -2.32
C LEU A 170 18.18 18.25 -2.86
N SER A 171 18.69 19.14 -3.71
CA SER A 171 20.05 19.06 -4.24
C SER A 171 21.06 19.03 -3.12
N ASN A 172 20.95 19.95 -2.16
CA ASN A 172 21.82 19.99 -1.00
C ASN A 172 21.74 18.71 -0.18
N LEU A 173 20.53 18.24 0.13
CA LEU A 173 20.34 17.07 0.96
C LEU A 173 20.82 15.77 0.28
N LEU A 174 20.52 15.60 -1.01
CA LEU A 174 20.85 14.39 -1.75
C LEU A 174 22.33 14.30 -2.11
N SER A 175 23.00 15.45 -2.35
CA SER A 175 24.43 15.47 -2.63
C SER A 175 25.30 15.19 -1.40
N GLN A 176 24.79 15.40 -0.19
CA GLN A 176 25.50 15.22 1.08
C GLN A 176 25.08 13.97 1.84
N CYS A 177 23.99 13.31 1.45
CA CYS A 177 23.55 12.11 2.16
C CYS A 177 24.59 10.96 1.99
N PRO A 178 24.67 10.05 2.95
CA PRO A 178 25.52 8.88 2.81
C PRO A 178 25.15 8.07 1.56
N ALA A 179 26.15 7.46 0.93
CA ALA A 179 25.96 6.64 -0.26
C ALA A 179 24.91 5.55 -0.01
N GLY A 180 23.94 5.44 -0.92
CA GLY A 180 22.80 4.53 -0.81
C GLY A 180 21.62 5.05 -0.01
N PHE A 181 21.71 6.24 0.62
CA PHE A 181 20.61 6.86 1.36
C PHE A 181 19.74 7.76 0.48
N GLU A 182 20.05 7.91 -0.80
CA GLU A 182 19.45 8.90 -1.70
C GLU A 182 17.92 8.75 -1.75
N ASP A 183 17.40 7.52 -1.96
CA ASP A 183 15.94 7.29 -2.01
C ASP A 183 15.28 7.58 -0.66
N ALA A 184 15.88 7.13 0.43
CA ALA A 184 15.35 7.37 1.76
C ALA A 184 15.36 8.86 2.14
N THR A 185 16.40 9.58 1.73
CA THR A 185 16.54 11.04 1.93
C THR A 185 15.52 11.80 1.07
N LEU A 186 15.29 11.38 -0.18
CA LEU A 186 14.27 11.95 -1.06
C LEU A 186 12.88 11.87 -0.42
N PHE A 187 12.45 10.67 -0.02
CA PHE A 187 11.11 10.49 0.56
C PHE A 187 10.95 11.18 1.90
N TYR A 188 11.96 11.13 2.77
CA TYR A 188 11.97 11.89 4.02
C TYR A 188 11.81 13.39 3.75
N ALA A 189 12.63 13.96 2.87
CA ALA A 189 12.60 15.38 2.56
C ALA A 189 11.26 15.83 1.98
N LEU A 190 10.69 15.06 1.04
CA LEU A 190 9.37 15.36 0.46
C LEU A 190 8.26 15.33 1.50
N SER A 191 8.28 14.37 2.43
CA SER A 191 7.30 14.29 3.51
C SER A 191 7.43 15.46 4.49
N ALA A 192 8.64 15.76 4.96
CA ALA A 192 8.90 16.81 5.92
C ALA A 192 8.63 18.21 5.31
N ILE A 193 9.17 18.50 4.13
CA ILE A 193 8.97 19.79 3.44
C ILE A 193 7.50 19.95 3.04
N GLY A 194 6.86 18.89 2.54
CA GLY A 194 5.44 18.90 2.20
C GLY A 194 4.56 19.34 3.37
N SER A 195 4.84 18.82 4.56
CA SER A 195 4.12 19.16 5.78
C SER A 195 4.51 20.52 6.35
N LEU A 196 5.82 20.71 6.59
CA LEU A 196 6.33 21.83 7.38
C LEU A 196 6.48 23.13 6.58
N CYS A 197 6.53 23.02 5.22
CA CYS A 197 6.77 24.17 4.35
C CYS A 197 5.67 24.39 3.32
N CYS A 198 4.88 23.36 2.95
CA CYS A 198 3.96 23.42 1.81
C CYS A 198 2.50 23.06 2.17
N SER A 199 2.14 23.06 3.45
CA SER A 199 0.85 22.56 3.96
C SER A 199 -0.39 23.14 3.30
N LYS A 200 -0.35 24.39 2.84
CA LYS A 200 -1.50 25.08 2.21
C LYS A 200 -1.42 25.09 0.68
N ALA A 201 -0.43 24.42 0.09
CA ALA A 201 -0.40 24.19 -1.35
C ALA A 201 -1.44 23.12 -1.73
N ARG A 202 -2.17 23.36 -2.80
CA ARG A 202 -3.20 22.46 -3.33
C ARG A 202 -3.03 22.34 -4.83
N ALA A 203 -3.29 21.16 -5.36
CA ALA A 203 -3.34 20.96 -6.80
C ALA A 203 -4.50 20.03 -7.17
N LYS A 204 -5.08 20.23 -8.34
CA LYS A 204 -6.20 19.43 -8.84
C LYS A 204 -5.67 18.17 -9.51
N TYR A 205 -6.15 17.01 -9.03
CA TYR A 205 -5.87 15.70 -9.61
C TYR A 205 -7.14 14.88 -9.71
N ASN A 206 -7.48 14.41 -10.89
CA ASN A 206 -8.70 13.62 -11.14
C ASN A 206 -9.95 14.28 -10.52
N ASN A 207 -10.15 15.56 -10.79
CA ASN A 207 -11.23 16.42 -10.27
C ASN A 207 -11.30 16.59 -8.74
N SER A 208 -10.29 16.16 -7.99
CA SER A 208 -10.19 16.34 -6.55
C SER A 208 -9.01 17.23 -6.20
N MET A 209 -9.19 18.12 -5.21
CA MET A 209 -8.08 18.91 -4.68
C MET A 209 -7.21 18.02 -3.80
N ARG A 210 -5.90 18.01 -4.07
CA ARG A 210 -4.88 17.26 -3.32
C ARG A 210 -3.94 18.21 -2.60
N SER A 211 -3.51 17.81 -1.43
CA SER A 211 -2.45 18.44 -0.65
C SER A 211 -1.22 17.52 -0.60
N PRO A 212 -0.05 17.99 -0.17
CA PRO A 212 1.16 17.19 -0.09
C PRO A 212 1.11 16.20 1.10
N ASN A 213 0.20 15.23 1.04
CA ASN A 213 0.01 14.18 2.07
C ASN A 213 0.96 13.02 1.81
N ILE A 214 2.18 13.11 2.33
CA ILE A 214 3.25 12.16 2.05
C ILE A 214 3.59 11.41 3.34
N GLN A 215 3.33 10.11 3.35
CA GLN A 215 3.52 9.21 4.48
C GLN A 215 4.68 8.28 4.17
N VAL A 216 5.68 8.20 5.05
CA VAL A 216 6.94 7.50 4.76
C VAL A 216 7.29 6.52 5.88
N ILE A 217 7.73 5.32 5.50
CA ILE A 217 8.40 4.37 6.39
C ILE A 217 9.75 4.00 5.77
N ILE A 218 10.81 4.15 6.57
CA ILE A 218 12.19 3.85 6.20
C ILE A 218 12.62 2.58 6.94
N GLU A 219 12.89 1.53 6.19
CA GLU A 219 13.43 0.29 6.74
C GLU A 219 14.95 0.38 6.91
N GLY A 220 15.45 -0.19 8.00
CA GLY A 220 16.89 -0.36 8.22
C GLY A 220 17.14 -1.28 9.39
N THR A 221 18.08 -2.23 9.26
CA THR A 221 18.44 -3.13 10.35
C THR A 221 19.18 -2.38 11.47
N HIS A 222 19.52 -3.09 12.53
CA HIS A 222 20.27 -2.49 13.64
C HIS A 222 21.66 -2.03 13.18
N GLY A 223 22.06 -0.82 13.56
CA GLY A 223 23.36 -0.26 13.21
C GLY A 223 23.50 0.34 11.80
N GLN A 224 22.49 0.24 10.93
CA GLN A 224 22.53 0.79 9.55
C GLN A 224 22.39 2.31 9.45
N GLY A 225 22.37 3.03 10.55
CA GLY A 225 22.38 4.49 10.48
C GLY A 225 21.02 5.18 10.42
N LYS A 226 19.92 4.53 10.87
CA LYS A 226 18.59 5.16 11.00
C LYS A 226 18.61 6.50 11.74
N SER A 227 19.53 6.66 12.71
CA SER A 227 19.76 7.90 13.45
C SER A 227 20.12 9.09 12.55
N TYR A 228 20.60 8.86 11.33
CA TYR A 228 20.83 9.91 10.33
C TYR A 228 19.59 10.77 10.14
N PHE A 229 18.44 10.17 9.91
CA PHE A 229 17.20 10.91 9.67
C PHE A 229 16.70 11.66 10.90
N LYS A 230 16.91 11.10 12.12
CA LYS A 230 16.62 11.81 13.37
C LYS A 230 17.46 13.07 13.49
N ASN A 231 18.77 12.95 13.29
CA ASN A 231 19.68 14.08 13.40
C ASN A 231 19.42 15.10 12.30
N LEU A 232 19.23 14.66 11.06
CA LEU A 232 18.87 15.51 9.93
C LEU A 232 17.58 16.30 10.20
N HIS A 233 16.55 15.63 10.75
CA HIS A 233 15.29 16.29 11.13
C HIS A 233 15.50 17.37 12.19
N HIS A 234 16.21 17.06 13.25
CA HIS A 234 16.50 18.04 14.30
C HIS A 234 17.36 19.21 13.80
N THR A 235 18.32 18.94 12.93
CA THR A 235 19.19 19.98 12.36
C THR A 235 18.43 20.91 11.43
N LEU A 236 17.69 20.37 10.46
CA LEU A 236 17.00 21.19 9.45
C LEU A 236 15.82 21.98 10.02
N PHE A 237 15.05 21.37 10.92
CA PHE A 237 13.80 21.95 11.45
C PHE A 237 13.91 22.41 12.90
N GLU A 238 15.14 22.59 13.41
CA GLU A 238 15.40 23.02 14.80
C GLU A 238 14.57 24.23 15.18
N ARG A 239 14.57 25.28 14.36
CA ARG A 239 13.84 26.54 14.63
C ARG A 239 12.34 26.28 14.83
N LYS A 240 11.73 25.42 14.00
CA LYS A 240 10.31 25.04 14.11
C LYS A 240 10.04 24.18 15.35
N ILE A 241 10.89 23.20 15.61
CA ILE A 241 10.76 22.30 16.77
C ILE A 241 10.85 23.10 18.06
N VAL A 242 11.81 24.01 18.16
CA VAL A 242 11.97 24.90 19.33
C VAL A 242 10.77 25.82 19.48
N SER A 243 10.29 26.44 18.39
CA SER A 243 9.10 27.29 18.38
C SER A 243 7.85 26.52 18.85
N ASP A 244 7.59 25.35 18.29
CA ASP A 244 6.42 24.53 18.63
C ASP A 244 6.50 24.02 20.08
N ASN A 245 7.68 23.62 20.55
CA ASN A 245 7.88 23.22 21.96
C ASN A 245 7.58 24.38 22.91
N LYS A 246 8.00 25.60 22.59
CA LYS A 246 7.66 26.78 23.37
C LYS A 246 6.15 27.01 23.41
N LYS A 247 5.48 26.97 22.26
CA LYS A 247 4.03 27.10 22.15
C LYS A 247 3.27 26.05 22.97
N LEU A 248 3.77 24.80 22.98
CA LEU A 248 3.17 23.71 23.78
C LEU A 248 3.34 23.91 25.30
N GLN A 249 4.39 24.61 25.74
CA GLN A 249 4.60 24.94 27.14
C GLN A 249 3.80 26.16 27.60
N ASP A 250 3.56 27.10 26.71
CA ASP A 250 2.72 28.27 26.96
C ASP A 250 1.27 27.81 26.90
N SER A 251 0.66 27.46 28.00
CA SER A 251 -0.67 26.85 28.19
C SER A 251 -1.85 27.53 27.45
N ASN A 252 -1.62 28.40 26.50
CA ASN A 252 -2.54 29.07 25.62
C ASN A 252 -2.69 28.26 24.31
N ASP A 253 -3.67 27.38 24.25
CA ASP A 253 -3.96 26.42 23.15
C ASP A 253 -4.32 27.04 21.77
N GLN A 254 -3.94 28.28 21.48
CA GLN A 254 -4.34 29.01 20.26
C GLN A 254 -3.22 29.13 19.21
N PHE A 255 -2.21 28.28 19.27
CA PHE A 255 -1.10 28.29 18.32
C PHE A 255 -1.20 27.18 17.28
N ILE A 256 -0.66 27.45 16.10
CA ILE A 256 -0.44 26.41 15.07
C ILE A 256 0.77 25.58 15.48
N ILE A 257 0.57 24.26 15.62
CA ILE A 257 1.59 23.28 15.96
C ILE A 257 1.79 22.37 14.75
N GLN A 258 2.98 22.38 14.17
CA GLN A 258 3.33 21.53 13.01
C GLN A 258 4.11 20.28 13.41
N THR A 259 4.91 20.33 14.48
CA THR A 259 5.71 19.19 14.94
C THR A 259 5.01 18.54 16.14
N ALA A 260 4.62 17.28 15.99
CA ALA A 260 3.97 16.52 17.07
C ALA A 260 4.47 15.08 17.08
N GLY A 261 4.64 14.52 18.28
CA GLY A 261 4.89 13.10 18.43
C GLY A 261 3.64 12.27 18.11
N ILE A 262 3.82 11.08 17.54
CA ILE A 262 2.72 10.15 17.26
C ILE A 262 2.04 9.61 18.52
N ASN A 263 2.73 9.70 19.66
CA ASN A 263 2.22 9.31 20.98
C ASN A 263 1.30 10.39 21.58
N ILE A 264 0.38 10.88 20.79
CA ILE A 264 -0.63 11.87 21.16
C ILE A 264 -1.97 11.16 21.39
N SER A 265 -2.79 11.66 22.33
CA SER A 265 -4.17 11.14 22.43
C SER A 265 -5.01 11.63 21.27
N GLN A 266 -5.99 10.81 20.88
CA GLN A 266 -6.95 11.14 19.84
C GLN A 266 -7.63 12.50 20.07
N ALA A 267 -8.05 12.77 21.31
CA ALA A 267 -8.67 14.05 21.67
C ALA A 267 -7.73 15.23 21.45
N ARG A 268 -6.46 15.11 21.90
CA ARG A 268 -5.48 16.19 21.71
C ARG A 268 -5.11 16.38 20.23
N PHE A 269 -5.07 15.30 19.45
CA PHE A 269 -4.85 15.39 18.01
C PHE A 269 -5.94 16.19 17.31
N TYR A 270 -7.20 15.99 17.70
CA TYR A 270 -8.32 16.79 17.19
C TYR A 270 -8.22 18.26 17.56
N ASP A 271 -7.87 18.55 18.81
CA ASP A 271 -7.69 19.94 19.25
C ASP A 271 -6.61 20.64 18.40
N VAL A 272 -5.48 19.97 18.16
CA VAL A 272 -4.42 20.52 17.30
C VAL A 272 -4.91 20.72 15.87
N MET A 273 -5.64 19.76 15.26
CA MET A 273 -6.18 19.93 13.92
C MET A 273 -7.17 21.10 13.82
N ALA A 274 -8.00 21.28 14.84
CA ALA A 274 -8.97 22.38 14.90
C ALA A 274 -8.28 23.75 14.91
N TYR A 275 -7.18 23.88 15.68
CA TYR A 275 -6.40 25.11 15.73
C TYR A 275 -5.55 25.33 14.48
N ASN A 276 -5.00 24.26 13.91
CA ASN A 276 -4.14 24.33 12.73
C ASN A 276 -4.89 24.77 11.46
N LYS A 277 -6.21 24.61 11.38
CA LYS A 277 -7.04 25.05 10.25
C LYS A 277 -6.48 24.62 8.88
N GLY A 278 -6.08 23.36 8.79
CA GLY A 278 -5.56 22.76 7.54
C GLY A 278 -4.06 22.95 7.32
N VAL A 279 -3.31 23.46 8.30
CA VAL A 279 -1.85 23.32 8.33
C VAL A 279 -1.51 21.92 8.83
N HIS A 280 -0.60 21.23 8.12
CA HIS A 280 -0.28 19.83 8.40
C HIS A 280 0.49 19.66 9.71
N ILE A 281 0.26 18.55 10.37
CA ILE A 281 1.08 18.01 11.45
C ILE A 281 2.10 17.07 10.82
N PHE A 282 3.36 17.19 11.24
CA PHE A 282 4.43 16.25 10.89
C PHE A 282 4.87 15.47 12.11
N ALA A 283 4.82 14.14 12.02
CA ALA A 283 5.30 13.26 13.07
C ALA A 283 6.58 12.54 12.60
N PHE A 284 7.66 12.72 13.32
CA PHE A 284 8.90 11.95 13.11
C PHE A 284 9.11 10.98 14.28
N GLU A 285 9.28 9.69 13.97
CA GLU A 285 9.63 8.67 14.95
C GLU A 285 10.79 7.82 14.46
N SER A 286 11.86 7.79 15.24
CA SER A 286 13.06 6.99 14.93
C SER A 286 12.91 5.51 15.27
N GLU A 287 11.82 5.14 15.94
CA GLU A 287 11.53 3.76 16.38
C GLU A 287 10.06 3.40 16.11
N LEU A 288 9.81 2.63 15.06
CA LEU A 288 8.45 2.20 14.68
C LEU A 288 7.73 1.44 15.82
N ARG A 289 8.49 0.84 16.76
CA ARG A 289 7.92 0.22 17.94
C ARG A 289 7.15 1.20 18.83
N THR A 290 7.62 2.45 18.93
CA THR A 290 6.91 3.51 19.64
C THR A 290 5.56 3.82 19.00
N VAL A 291 5.52 3.84 17.66
CA VAL A 291 4.29 4.04 16.88
C VAL A 291 3.31 2.90 17.09
N GLU A 292 3.79 1.66 16.99
CA GLU A 292 2.98 0.44 17.24
C GLU A 292 2.35 0.46 18.64
N MET A 293 3.15 0.81 19.65
CA MET A 293 2.65 0.92 21.02
C MET A 293 1.63 2.06 21.19
N ALA A 294 1.85 3.20 20.50
CA ALA A 294 0.91 4.31 20.53
C ALA A 294 -0.45 3.94 19.90
N PHE A 295 -0.45 3.20 18.80
CA PHE A 295 -1.67 2.75 18.10
C PHE A 295 -2.44 1.67 18.87
N LYS A 296 -1.77 0.89 19.70
CA LYS A 296 -2.41 -0.10 20.59
C LYS A 296 -3.08 0.51 21.83
N LYS A 297 -2.85 1.79 22.12
CA LYS A 297 -3.50 2.48 23.24
C LYS A 297 -4.98 2.72 22.94
N GLN A 298 -5.84 2.50 23.91
CA GLN A 298 -7.29 2.66 23.79
C GLN A 298 -7.72 4.05 23.27
N ASN A 299 -6.99 5.11 23.62
CA ASN A 299 -7.27 6.49 23.23
C ASN A 299 -6.17 7.06 22.31
N GLY A 300 -5.37 6.20 21.67
CA GLY A 300 -4.34 6.58 20.72
C GLY A 300 -4.88 6.76 19.30
N LEU A 301 -4.02 7.22 18.41
CA LEU A 301 -4.32 7.21 16.98
C LEU A 301 -4.39 5.76 16.46
N SER A 302 -5.06 5.56 15.35
CA SER A 302 -5.22 4.25 14.70
C SER A 302 -4.88 4.33 13.21
N PHE A 303 -4.80 3.18 12.55
CA PHE A 303 -4.60 3.10 11.11
C PHE A 303 -5.67 3.84 10.29
N ASP A 304 -6.88 3.98 10.82
CA ASP A 304 -7.95 4.77 10.19
C ASP A 304 -7.52 6.24 9.96
N TYR A 305 -6.76 6.82 10.91
CA TYR A 305 -6.22 8.18 10.73
C TYR A 305 -5.16 8.26 9.64
N ILE A 306 -4.33 7.21 9.48
CA ILE A 306 -3.37 7.12 8.39
C ILE A 306 -4.10 7.10 7.05
N ARG A 307 -5.15 6.28 6.94
CA ARG A 307 -5.97 6.21 5.72
C ARG A 307 -6.65 7.54 5.41
N LYS A 308 -7.26 8.16 6.41
CA LYS A 308 -7.94 9.47 6.26
C LYS A 308 -6.98 10.60 5.94
N ALA A 309 -5.78 10.59 6.52
CA ALA A 309 -4.77 11.60 6.24
C ALA A 309 -4.35 11.62 4.76
N PHE A 310 -4.33 10.47 4.10
CA PHE A 310 -3.95 10.36 2.70
C PHE A 310 -4.87 11.15 1.75
N ASP A 311 -6.18 11.12 2.03
CA ASP A 311 -7.21 11.77 1.21
C ASP A 311 -7.75 13.07 1.86
N ASN A 312 -7.22 13.48 3.01
CA ASN A 312 -7.74 14.56 3.87
C ASN A 312 -9.21 14.37 4.23
N GLU A 313 -9.62 13.11 4.44
CA GLU A 313 -10.98 12.82 4.85
C GLU A 313 -11.26 13.44 6.23
N PRO A 314 -12.43 14.07 6.42
CA PRO A 314 -12.78 14.66 7.69
C PRO A 314 -13.13 13.60 8.73
N VAL A 315 -12.83 13.91 9.99
CA VAL A 315 -13.30 13.18 11.16
C VAL A 315 -14.25 14.05 11.96
N TYR A 316 -15.33 13.46 12.42
CA TYR A 316 -16.24 14.14 13.34
C TYR A 316 -15.69 14.07 14.76
N HIS A 317 -15.72 15.20 15.45
CA HIS A 317 -15.31 15.30 16.84
C HIS A 317 -16.28 16.21 17.63
N ASP A 318 -16.65 15.75 18.81
CA ASP A 318 -17.51 16.50 19.72
C ASP A 318 -17.00 16.33 21.16
N ASN A 319 -16.10 17.23 21.56
CA ASN A 319 -15.63 17.32 22.94
C ASN A 319 -15.79 18.76 23.48
N LYS A 320 -15.35 18.95 24.72
CA LYS A 320 -15.46 20.25 25.39
C LYS A 320 -14.66 21.36 24.70
N ASN A 321 -13.51 21.00 24.10
CA ASN A 321 -12.55 21.97 23.56
C ASN A 321 -12.72 22.20 22.06
N SER A 322 -13.14 21.16 21.31
CA SER A 322 -13.32 21.24 19.86
C SER A 322 -14.54 20.44 19.41
N ARG A 323 -15.36 21.06 18.55
CA ARG A 323 -16.57 20.45 17.98
C ARG A 323 -16.62 20.70 16.49
N GLY A 324 -16.89 19.66 15.71
CA GLY A 324 -17.06 19.79 14.27
C GLY A 324 -16.45 18.66 13.48
N MET A 325 -16.35 18.88 12.17
CA MET A 325 -15.67 18.00 11.24
C MET A 325 -14.35 18.63 10.81
N TYR A 326 -13.26 17.93 11.05
CA TYR A 326 -11.91 18.40 10.73
C TYR A 326 -11.23 17.45 9.76
N PRO A 327 -10.79 17.92 8.57
CA PRO A 327 -9.96 17.10 7.68
C PRO A 327 -8.65 16.72 8.35
N VAL A 328 -8.22 15.48 8.16
CA VAL A 328 -6.97 14.98 8.74
C VAL A 328 -5.80 15.40 7.86
N PHE A 329 -4.94 16.26 8.42
CA PHE A 329 -3.70 16.72 7.80
C PHE A 329 -2.51 16.22 8.62
N LEU A 330 -2.04 15.02 8.29
CA LEU A 330 -0.93 14.35 8.98
C LEU A 330 0.04 13.75 7.98
N ASN A 331 1.28 14.22 8.01
CA ASN A 331 2.41 13.56 7.37
C ASN A 331 3.28 12.91 8.45
N TYR A 332 4.03 11.90 8.07
CA TYR A 332 4.99 11.32 8.98
C TYR A 332 6.16 10.66 8.25
N THR A 333 7.26 10.53 8.99
CA THR A 333 8.35 9.64 8.64
C THR A 333 8.70 8.79 9.85
N PHE A 334 8.53 7.48 9.71
CA PHE A 334 8.89 6.51 10.74
C PHE A 334 10.05 5.65 10.26
N THR A 335 10.95 5.28 11.19
CA THR A 335 12.01 4.33 10.87
C THR A 335 11.86 3.06 11.70
N GLY A 336 12.17 1.89 11.09
CA GLY A 336 12.02 0.60 11.76
C GLY A 336 12.86 -0.49 11.12
N THR A 337 12.95 -1.66 11.77
CA THR A 337 13.53 -2.84 11.13
C THR A 337 12.55 -3.47 10.14
N PRO A 338 13.04 -4.22 9.14
CA PRO A 338 12.15 -4.89 8.17
C PRO A 338 11.12 -5.81 8.83
N GLU A 339 11.50 -6.51 9.91
CA GLU A 339 10.58 -7.36 10.67
C GLU A 339 9.47 -6.53 11.31
N LEU A 340 9.84 -5.41 11.94
CA LEU A 340 8.89 -4.55 12.62
C LEU A 340 7.93 -3.86 11.65
N VAL A 341 8.38 -3.52 10.43
CA VAL A 341 7.51 -2.98 9.38
C VAL A 341 6.47 -4.00 8.96
N ARG A 342 6.85 -5.28 8.80
CA ARG A 342 5.92 -6.38 8.50
C ARG A 342 4.92 -6.66 9.63
N ASP A 343 5.37 -6.55 10.88
CA ASP A 343 4.51 -6.74 12.05
C ASP A 343 3.54 -5.57 12.24
N PHE A 344 3.99 -4.36 11.94
CA PHE A 344 3.18 -3.14 12.03
C PHE A 344 2.09 -3.09 10.95
N LEU A 345 2.40 -3.56 9.74
CA LEU A 345 1.46 -3.66 8.62
C LEU A 345 1.15 -5.14 8.35
N ASP A 346 0.36 -5.72 9.21
CA ASP A 346 -0.08 -7.11 9.08
C ASP A 346 -0.97 -7.32 7.84
N HIS A 347 -1.37 -8.56 7.60
CA HIS A 347 -2.21 -8.92 6.45
C HIS A 347 -3.50 -8.10 6.37
N LYS A 348 -4.10 -7.78 7.52
CA LYS A 348 -5.34 -7.00 7.59
C LYS A 348 -5.12 -5.57 7.11
N GLU A 349 -4.04 -4.90 7.57
CA GLU A 349 -3.73 -3.53 7.18
C GLU A 349 -3.35 -3.41 5.70
N VAL A 350 -2.74 -4.47 5.12
CA VAL A 350 -2.49 -4.55 3.68
C VAL A 350 -3.82 -4.68 2.92
N GLU A 351 -4.70 -5.59 3.33
CA GLU A 351 -6.02 -5.79 2.69
C GLU A 351 -6.93 -4.55 2.81
N GLU A 352 -6.92 -3.87 3.97
CA GLU A 352 -7.65 -2.61 4.17
C GLU A 352 -7.04 -1.42 3.41
N GLY A 353 -5.86 -1.62 2.80
CA GLY A 353 -5.21 -0.67 1.92
C GLY A 353 -4.44 0.43 2.65
N THR A 354 -4.07 0.24 3.92
CA THR A 354 -3.18 1.15 4.65
C THR A 354 -1.81 1.19 3.99
N ALA A 355 -1.21 0.01 3.74
CA ALA A 355 0.12 -0.10 3.15
C ALA A 355 0.24 0.61 1.78
N SER A 356 -0.80 0.57 0.95
CA SER A 356 -0.78 1.20 -0.38
C SER A 356 -0.84 2.74 -0.38
N ARG A 357 -0.93 3.36 0.79
CA ARG A 357 -0.91 4.82 0.99
C ARG A 357 0.42 5.33 1.56
N ILE A 358 1.38 4.44 1.75
CA ILE A 358 2.67 4.72 2.40
C ILE A 358 3.81 4.56 1.40
N CYS A 359 4.74 5.49 1.38
CA CYS A 359 6.01 5.37 0.66
C CYS A 359 6.98 4.53 1.50
N PHE A 360 7.32 3.36 1.02
CA PHE A 360 8.32 2.51 1.66
C PHE A 360 9.68 2.71 1.01
N THR A 361 10.68 2.93 1.81
CA THR A 361 12.07 2.98 1.37
C THR A 361 12.94 2.28 2.40
N PHE A 362 14.23 2.14 2.12
CA PHE A 362 15.14 1.46 3.03
C PHE A 362 16.54 2.06 3.00
N ILE A 363 17.31 1.75 4.02
CA ILE A 363 18.73 2.04 4.13
C ILE A 363 19.47 0.74 3.75
N PRO A 364 20.34 0.73 2.73
CA PRO A 364 21.10 -0.45 2.37
C PRO A 364 22.08 -0.84 3.46
N GLU A 365 22.42 -2.12 3.52
CA GLU A 365 23.41 -2.64 4.45
C GLU A 365 24.78 -2.04 4.15
N ASN A 366 25.40 -1.42 5.17
CA ASN A 366 26.76 -0.95 5.04
C ASN A 366 27.74 -2.14 5.18
N LYS A 367 28.43 -2.45 4.09
CA LYS A 367 29.45 -3.52 4.04
C LYS A 367 30.86 -3.02 4.26
N GLU A 368 31.05 -1.73 4.49
CA GLU A 368 32.37 -1.14 4.75
C GLU A 368 32.86 -1.50 6.15
N VAL A 369 34.15 -1.84 6.25
CA VAL A 369 34.80 -2.15 7.53
C VAL A 369 34.81 -0.93 8.46
N ILE A 370 34.95 0.26 7.89
CA ILE A 370 34.87 1.55 8.59
C ILE A 370 33.82 2.40 7.87
N PRO A 371 32.61 2.59 8.45
CA PRO A 371 31.59 3.41 7.83
C PRO A 371 32.08 4.86 7.67
N ALA A 372 31.78 5.47 6.52
CA ALA A 372 32.02 6.89 6.33
C ALA A 372 31.23 7.71 7.39
N PRO A 373 31.78 8.81 7.92
CA PRO A 373 31.09 9.67 8.85
C PRO A 373 29.83 10.25 8.21
N MET A 374 28.72 10.26 8.95
CA MET A 374 27.49 10.90 8.50
C MET A 374 27.66 12.41 8.51
N ILE A 375 27.46 13.03 7.36
CA ILE A 375 27.58 14.47 7.16
C ILE A 375 26.19 15.09 7.23
N TYR A 376 26.09 16.24 7.87
CA TYR A 376 24.88 17.05 7.97
C TYR A 376 25.18 18.46 7.51
N PRO A 377 24.22 19.17 6.92
CA PRO A 377 24.38 20.60 6.66
C PRO A 377 24.82 21.34 7.91
N CYS A 378 25.80 22.23 7.82
CA CYS A 378 26.32 22.98 8.96
C CYS A 378 26.75 24.42 8.57
N GLY A 379 27.00 25.28 9.55
CA GLY A 379 27.48 26.64 9.33
C GLY A 379 26.53 27.47 8.45
N SER A 380 27.11 28.22 7.51
CA SER A 380 26.34 29.12 6.60
C SER A 380 25.40 28.38 5.68
N GLU A 381 25.75 27.15 5.27
CA GLU A 381 24.88 26.33 4.42
C GLU A 381 23.61 25.92 5.16
N LEU A 382 23.71 25.43 6.39
CA LEU A 382 22.56 25.12 7.24
C LEU A 382 21.67 26.35 7.45
N THR A 383 22.29 27.51 7.74
CA THR A 383 21.55 28.77 7.90
C THR A 383 20.76 29.11 6.65
N SER A 384 21.39 29.02 5.47
CA SER A 384 20.73 29.27 4.17
C SER A 384 19.55 28.31 3.93
N LEU A 385 19.72 27.01 4.22
CA LEU A 385 18.64 26.02 4.08
C LEU A 385 17.48 26.30 5.06
N GLN A 386 17.79 26.66 6.31
CA GLN A 386 16.78 27.02 7.30
C GLN A 386 16.02 28.30 6.91
N ASP A 387 16.70 29.29 6.34
CA ASP A 387 16.07 30.53 5.88
C ASP A 387 15.14 30.25 4.67
N GLU A 388 15.53 29.37 3.76
CA GLU A 388 14.67 28.93 2.64
C GLU A 388 13.45 28.15 3.14
N ILE A 389 13.63 27.24 4.11
CA ILE A 389 12.56 26.50 4.78
C ILE A 389 11.57 27.46 5.46
N ASP A 390 12.06 28.46 6.17
CA ASP A 390 11.23 29.46 6.86
C ASP A 390 10.48 30.35 5.85
N ALA A 391 11.12 30.74 4.74
CA ALA A 391 10.48 31.48 3.66
C ALA A 391 9.34 30.70 3.01
N LEU A 392 9.56 29.43 2.68
CA LEU A 392 8.52 28.55 2.14
C LEU A 392 7.36 28.36 3.13
N SER A 393 7.67 28.14 4.41
CA SER A 393 6.66 27.99 5.45
C SER A 393 5.82 29.25 5.63
N THR A 394 6.43 30.43 5.62
CA THR A 394 5.73 31.71 5.68
C THR A 394 4.81 31.92 4.49
N LYS A 395 5.18 31.42 3.32
CA LYS A 395 4.40 31.54 2.08
C LYS A 395 3.25 30.51 2.02
N TYR A 396 3.47 29.28 2.46
CA TYR A 396 2.54 28.17 2.21
C TYR A 396 2.01 27.47 3.46
N CYS A 397 2.31 27.93 4.68
CA CYS A 397 1.77 27.33 5.90
C CYS A 397 1.05 28.35 6.76
N TYR A 398 1.80 29.21 7.45
CA TYR A 398 1.24 30.26 8.31
C TYR A 398 2.23 31.41 8.49
N THR A 399 1.68 32.57 8.88
CA THR A 399 2.44 33.77 9.24
C THR A 399 2.07 34.16 10.68
N GLN A 400 2.76 35.16 11.22
CA GLN A 400 2.38 35.78 12.50
C GLN A 400 1.87 37.20 12.25
N ASP A 401 0.81 37.58 12.97
CA ASP A 401 0.33 38.96 12.98
C ASP A 401 1.21 39.85 13.89
N SER A 402 0.86 41.14 13.95
CA SER A 402 1.58 42.12 14.77
C SER A 402 1.55 41.82 16.28
N SER A 403 0.63 40.97 16.73
CA SER A 403 0.53 40.51 18.13
C SER A 403 1.29 39.21 18.39
N GLY A 404 1.93 38.62 17.37
CA GLY A 404 2.61 37.32 17.44
C GLY A 404 1.68 36.11 17.36
N LYS A 405 0.40 36.32 16.99
CA LYS A 405 -0.57 35.24 16.80
C LYS A 405 -0.38 34.58 15.44
N ASP A 406 -0.39 33.26 15.42
CA ASP A 406 -0.30 32.48 14.18
C ASP A 406 -1.57 32.61 13.34
N ILE A 407 -1.40 32.95 12.05
CA ILE A 407 -2.45 33.03 11.06
C ILE A 407 -2.16 32.06 9.92
N PRO A 408 -3.00 31.04 9.66
CA PRO A 408 -2.79 30.13 8.54
C PRO A 408 -2.87 30.88 7.21
N CYS A 409 -1.98 30.55 6.30
CA CYS A 409 -2.00 31.08 4.94
C CYS A 409 -3.29 30.67 4.21
N LYS A 410 -3.68 31.43 3.21
CA LYS A 410 -4.71 31.00 2.26
C LYS A 410 -4.20 29.82 1.45
N GLU A 411 -5.10 28.96 1.05
CA GLU A 411 -4.74 27.86 0.15
C GLU A 411 -4.26 28.43 -1.19
N THR A 412 -3.14 27.91 -1.66
CA THR A 412 -2.51 28.30 -2.94
C THR A 412 -2.69 27.16 -3.91
N GLU A 413 -3.42 27.38 -4.99
CA GLU A 413 -3.59 26.42 -6.06
C GLU A 413 -2.33 26.39 -6.93
N ILE A 414 -1.81 25.17 -7.13
CA ILE A 414 -0.63 24.87 -7.94
C ILE A 414 -1.11 24.19 -9.24
N GLU A 415 -0.66 24.69 -10.38
CA GLU A 415 -1.01 24.13 -11.68
C GLU A 415 -0.09 22.94 -12.01
N LEU A 416 -0.63 21.73 -12.07
CA LEU A 416 0.08 20.46 -12.32
C LEU A 416 -0.59 19.59 -13.38
N SER A 417 -1.32 20.18 -14.34
CA SER A 417 -1.96 19.42 -15.43
C SER A 417 -0.96 18.59 -16.26
N TYR A 418 0.27 19.08 -16.38
CA TYR A 418 1.34 18.36 -17.08
C TYR A 418 1.80 17.09 -16.32
N ILE A 419 1.74 17.10 -15.00
CA ILE A 419 2.00 15.91 -14.16
C ILE A 419 0.81 14.95 -14.22
N GLU A 420 -0.42 15.47 -14.17
CA GLU A 420 -1.61 14.63 -14.33
C GLU A 420 -1.58 13.88 -15.66
N ALA A 421 -1.23 14.55 -16.76
CA ALA A 421 -1.10 13.92 -18.07
C ALA A 421 -0.04 12.80 -18.07
N ALA A 422 1.15 13.06 -17.52
CA ALA A 422 2.22 12.05 -17.44
C ALA A 422 1.83 10.84 -16.56
N LEU A 423 1.12 11.07 -15.46
CA LEU A 423 0.64 9.98 -14.60
C LEU A 423 -0.52 9.20 -15.22
N LEU A 424 -1.32 9.80 -16.08
CA LEU A 424 -2.34 9.08 -16.87
C LEU A 424 -1.68 8.10 -17.85
N ASP A 425 -0.61 8.52 -18.54
CA ASP A 425 0.18 7.64 -19.41
C ASP A 425 0.80 6.50 -18.59
N TRP A 426 1.42 6.82 -17.44
CA TRP A 426 1.97 5.83 -16.52
C TRP A 426 0.92 4.82 -16.03
N LEU A 427 -0.30 5.26 -15.70
CA LEU A 427 -1.41 4.37 -15.32
C LEU A 427 -1.79 3.40 -16.45
N GLY A 428 -1.72 3.86 -17.70
CA GLY A 428 -1.89 3.03 -18.89
C GLY A 428 -0.81 1.94 -18.99
N ASP A 429 0.47 2.32 -18.80
CA ASP A 429 1.59 1.39 -18.80
C ASP A 429 1.46 0.33 -17.70
N GLN A 430 1.09 0.74 -16.47
CA GLN A 430 0.85 -0.21 -15.37
C GLN A 430 -0.29 -1.19 -15.69
N PHE A 431 -1.32 -0.75 -16.41
CA PHE A 431 -2.40 -1.64 -16.85
C PHE A 431 -1.94 -2.63 -17.91
N ILE A 432 -1.10 -2.20 -18.85
CA ILE A 432 -0.51 -3.08 -19.86
C ILE A 432 0.38 -4.13 -19.18
N MET A 433 1.19 -3.74 -18.19
CA MET A 433 1.99 -4.68 -17.41
C MET A 433 1.11 -5.69 -16.66
N TYR A 434 0.06 -5.21 -15.98
CA TYR A 434 -0.94 -6.08 -15.34
C TYR A 434 -1.55 -7.08 -16.33
N SER A 435 -1.88 -6.65 -17.53
CA SER A 435 -2.50 -7.53 -18.55
C SER A 435 -1.54 -8.62 -19.03
N LYS A 436 -0.22 -8.43 -18.91
CA LYS A 436 0.80 -9.41 -19.28
C LYS A 436 1.11 -10.39 -18.16
N ASP A 437 1.26 -9.89 -16.93
CA ASP A 437 1.72 -10.68 -15.77
C ASP A 437 0.58 -11.13 -14.83
N ASN A 438 -0.64 -10.64 -15.07
CA ASN A 438 -1.83 -10.88 -14.26
C ASN A 438 -1.65 -10.52 -12.76
N ASN A 439 -0.78 -9.56 -12.48
CA ASN A 439 -0.48 -9.11 -11.12
C ASN A 439 -1.60 -8.21 -10.59
N THR A 440 -2.54 -8.80 -9.85
CA THR A 440 -3.72 -8.09 -9.31
C THR A 440 -3.35 -6.98 -8.33
N SER A 441 -2.26 -7.14 -7.57
CA SER A 441 -1.74 -6.12 -6.66
C SER A 441 -1.34 -4.86 -7.42
N ARG A 442 -0.62 -4.99 -8.54
CA ARG A 442 -0.27 -3.87 -9.43
C ARG A 442 -1.52 -3.12 -9.89
N ASN A 443 -2.53 -3.83 -10.38
CA ASN A 443 -3.75 -3.21 -10.88
C ASN A 443 -4.56 -2.50 -9.78
N ARG A 444 -4.64 -3.08 -8.59
CA ARG A 444 -5.38 -2.50 -7.46
C ARG A 444 -4.74 -1.21 -6.93
N ASN A 445 -3.42 -1.15 -6.89
CA ASN A 445 -2.70 -0.10 -6.20
C ASN A 445 -2.21 1.04 -7.10
N ARG A 446 -2.20 0.87 -8.45
CA ARG A 446 -1.69 1.87 -9.39
C ARG A 446 -2.29 3.27 -9.20
N PHE A 447 -3.59 3.40 -8.91
CA PHE A 447 -4.23 4.70 -8.71
C PHE A 447 -3.76 5.40 -7.43
N ARG A 448 -3.55 4.64 -6.34
CA ARG A 448 -3.02 5.19 -5.09
C ARG A 448 -1.56 5.60 -5.24
N ILE A 449 -0.76 4.79 -5.92
CA ILE A 449 0.64 5.11 -6.20
C ILE A 449 0.74 6.36 -7.09
N ALA A 450 -0.09 6.49 -8.13
CA ALA A 450 -0.15 7.72 -8.93
C ALA A 450 -0.53 8.94 -8.06
N THR A 451 -1.45 8.78 -7.11
CA THR A 451 -1.80 9.85 -6.17
C THR A 451 -0.62 10.23 -5.28
N ILE A 452 0.15 9.26 -4.76
CA ILE A 452 1.40 9.53 -4.00
C ILE A 452 2.36 10.37 -4.86
N ALA A 453 2.64 9.93 -6.08
CA ALA A 453 3.55 10.63 -6.97
C ALA A 453 3.06 12.05 -7.30
N PHE A 454 1.75 12.23 -7.47
CA PHE A 454 1.17 13.55 -7.67
C PHE A 454 1.31 14.45 -6.43
N GLN A 455 1.07 13.93 -5.23
CA GLN A 455 1.27 14.66 -3.98
C GLN A 455 2.73 15.06 -3.76
N CYS A 456 3.68 14.18 -4.11
CA CYS A 456 5.11 14.50 -4.14
C CYS A 456 5.42 15.58 -5.18
N ALA A 457 4.77 15.55 -6.34
CA ALA A 457 4.97 16.53 -7.41
C ALA A 457 4.54 17.96 -7.00
N ILE A 458 3.57 18.12 -6.07
CA ILE A 458 3.24 19.44 -5.50
C ILE A 458 4.48 20.05 -4.84
N VAL A 459 5.19 19.27 -4.03
CA VAL A 459 6.40 19.72 -3.33
C VAL A 459 7.53 19.98 -4.33
N LEU A 460 7.76 19.04 -5.24
CA LEU A 460 8.80 19.16 -6.29
C LEU A 460 8.60 20.41 -7.15
N HIS A 461 7.37 20.70 -7.54
CA HIS A 461 7.05 21.90 -8.34
C HIS A 461 7.38 23.19 -7.58
N ILE A 462 7.07 23.24 -6.28
CA ILE A 462 7.41 24.39 -5.43
C ILE A 462 8.92 24.52 -5.29
N LEU A 463 9.63 23.42 -5.04
CA LEU A 463 11.09 23.41 -4.92
C LEU A 463 11.82 23.74 -6.24
N ALA A 464 11.16 23.51 -7.37
CA ALA A 464 11.65 23.94 -8.69
C ALA A 464 11.33 25.42 -9.00
N GLY A 465 10.84 26.19 -8.03
CA GLY A 465 10.49 27.60 -8.19
C GLY A 465 9.15 27.86 -8.87
N CYS A 466 8.21 26.92 -8.83
CA CYS A 466 6.89 27.01 -9.48
C CYS A 466 7.00 27.29 -10.99
N PRO A 467 7.60 26.38 -11.80
CA PRO A 467 7.87 26.63 -13.20
C PRO A 467 6.59 26.84 -14.02
N GLY A 468 6.50 28.00 -14.70
CA GLY A 468 5.46 28.29 -15.68
C GLY A 468 5.53 27.40 -16.92
N PRO A 469 4.55 27.52 -17.84
CA PRO A 469 4.52 26.73 -19.08
C PRO A 469 5.78 26.87 -19.94
N ASP A 470 6.39 28.03 -19.93
CA ASP A 470 7.58 28.33 -20.74
C ASP A 470 8.87 27.72 -20.18
N ASN A 471 8.89 27.40 -18.89
CA ASN A 471 10.05 26.74 -18.25
C ASN A 471 9.95 25.21 -18.41
N THR A 472 10.10 24.75 -19.65
CA THR A 472 9.94 23.34 -20.04
C THR A 472 10.96 22.43 -19.36
N ASP A 473 12.19 22.89 -19.11
CA ASP A 473 13.25 22.08 -18.49
C ASP A 473 12.97 21.80 -17.02
N ALA A 474 12.51 22.79 -16.27
CA ALA A 474 12.13 22.57 -14.88
C ALA A 474 10.87 21.67 -14.79
N ARG A 475 9.87 21.86 -15.67
CA ARG A 475 8.70 20.97 -15.75
C ARG A 475 9.09 19.54 -16.11
N LYS A 476 10.03 19.32 -17.04
CA LYS A 476 10.56 17.98 -17.37
C LYS A 476 11.25 17.34 -16.15
N ALA A 477 12.04 18.11 -15.38
CA ALA A 477 12.69 17.60 -14.17
C ALA A 477 11.65 17.17 -13.12
N VAL A 478 10.61 17.98 -12.87
CA VAL A 478 9.51 17.62 -11.97
C VAL A 478 8.79 16.36 -12.45
N THR A 479 8.49 16.26 -13.75
CA THR A 479 7.83 15.09 -14.34
C THR A 479 8.68 13.83 -14.21
N ALA A 480 9.96 13.91 -14.54
CA ALA A 480 10.87 12.78 -14.44
C ALA A 480 10.97 12.25 -13.00
N MET A 481 11.09 13.16 -12.02
CA MET A 481 11.15 12.79 -10.61
C MET A 481 9.82 12.21 -10.11
N ALA A 482 8.67 12.77 -10.52
CA ALA A 482 7.35 12.23 -10.18
C ALA A 482 7.15 10.80 -10.73
N LEU A 483 7.55 10.55 -11.99
CA LEU A 483 7.49 9.22 -12.60
C LEU A 483 8.46 8.23 -11.94
N TYR A 484 9.66 8.69 -11.57
CA TYR A 484 10.59 7.90 -10.78
C TYR A 484 9.97 7.46 -9.44
N ILE A 485 9.36 8.39 -8.71
CA ILE A 485 8.66 8.12 -7.45
C ILE A 485 7.52 7.11 -7.67
N ALA A 486 6.72 7.27 -8.73
CA ALA A 486 5.63 6.34 -9.06
C ALA A 486 6.16 4.91 -9.28
N ASN A 487 7.22 4.77 -10.09
CA ASN A 487 7.84 3.46 -10.34
C ASN A 487 8.46 2.88 -9.08
N TYR A 488 9.21 3.67 -8.31
CA TYR A 488 9.82 3.22 -7.05
C TYR A 488 8.76 2.72 -6.06
N CYS A 489 7.73 3.52 -5.81
CA CYS A 489 6.65 3.14 -4.88
C CYS A 489 5.89 1.89 -5.36
N MET A 490 5.62 1.74 -6.66
CA MET A 490 4.95 0.56 -7.21
C MET A 490 5.79 -0.71 -7.03
N GLU A 491 7.03 -0.68 -7.51
CA GLU A 491 7.91 -1.86 -7.45
C GLU A 491 8.27 -2.22 -6.01
N ARG A 492 8.45 -1.21 -5.13
CA ARG A 492 8.70 -1.44 -3.71
C ARG A 492 7.49 -2.03 -3.00
N TYR A 493 6.29 -1.53 -3.28
CA TYR A 493 5.05 -2.09 -2.76
C TYR A 493 4.86 -3.56 -3.17
N LEU A 494 5.07 -3.86 -4.44
CA LEU A 494 4.97 -5.23 -4.96
C LEU A 494 6.01 -6.15 -4.31
N TYR A 495 7.23 -5.67 -4.11
CA TYR A 495 8.28 -6.43 -3.43
C TYR A 495 7.90 -6.75 -1.98
N LEU A 496 7.31 -5.79 -1.24
CA LEU A 496 6.97 -5.97 0.17
C LEU A 496 5.70 -6.79 0.37
N PHE A 497 4.65 -6.50 -0.38
CA PHE A 497 3.28 -6.94 -0.11
C PHE A 497 2.60 -7.66 -1.28
N GLY A 498 3.23 -7.72 -2.45
CA GLY A 498 2.64 -8.34 -3.65
C GLY A 498 2.19 -9.78 -3.42
N ASP A 499 2.94 -10.52 -2.62
CA ASP A 499 2.64 -11.90 -2.26
C ASP A 499 1.39 -12.04 -1.39
N ILE A 500 1.13 -11.07 -0.53
CA ILE A 500 -0.05 -11.07 0.36
C ILE A 500 -1.33 -10.91 -0.48
N GLU A 501 -1.29 -10.02 -1.46
CA GLU A 501 -2.46 -9.72 -2.31
C GLU A 501 -2.65 -10.69 -3.49
N ASN A 502 -1.62 -11.46 -3.84
CA ASN A 502 -1.64 -12.45 -4.93
C ASN A 502 -1.29 -13.87 -4.44
N PRO A 503 -2.03 -14.44 -3.51
CA PRO A 503 -1.70 -15.75 -2.94
C PRO A 503 -1.71 -16.88 -3.99
N GLN A 504 -2.33 -16.66 -5.17
CA GLN A 504 -2.36 -17.65 -6.25
C GLN A 504 -1.06 -17.74 -7.06
N GLN A 505 -0.20 -16.71 -7.03
CA GLN A 505 1.13 -16.78 -7.65
C GLN A 505 2.14 -17.54 -6.78
N GLN A 506 1.80 -17.82 -5.54
CA GLN A 506 2.60 -18.53 -4.55
C GLN A 506 2.35 -20.04 -4.52
N LYS A 507 1.81 -20.67 -5.54
CA LYS A 507 1.95 -22.14 -5.57
C LYS A 507 3.43 -22.42 -5.77
N PRO A 508 4.17 -22.83 -4.70
CA PRO A 508 5.53 -23.28 -4.87
C PRO A 508 5.51 -24.36 -5.96
N PRO A 509 6.58 -24.49 -6.76
CA PRO A 509 6.67 -25.62 -7.66
C PRO A 509 6.38 -26.85 -6.81
N LYS A 510 5.39 -27.65 -7.26
CA LYS A 510 4.91 -28.81 -6.51
C LYS A 510 6.14 -29.64 -6.11
N ARG A 511 6.48 -29.58 -4.81
CA ARG A 511 7.59 -30.38 -4.30
C ARG A 511 7.14 -31.84 -4.34
N HIS A 512 7.76 -32.63 -5.19
CA HIS A 512 7.57 -34.06 -5.20
C HIS A 512 8.29 -34.70 -4.02
N LEU A 513 7.71 -35.80 -3.51
CA LEU A 513 8.35 -36.60 -2.49
C LEU A 513 9.67 -37.20 -3.05
N THR A 514 10.72 -37.11 -2.27
CA THR A 514 12.01 -37.76 -2.61
C THR A 514 11.89 -39.27 -2.56
N GLN A 515 12.84 -40.00 -3.17
CA GLN A 515 12.85 -41.45 -3.16
C GLN A 515 12.92 -42.01 -1.72
N ASP A 516 13.70 -41.38 -0.85
CA ASP A 516 13.82 -41.75 0.57
C ASP A 516 12.51 -41.54 1.34
N GLU A 517 11.85 -40.40 1.09
CA GLU A 517 10.52 -40.11 1.68
C GLU A 517 9.48 -41.14 1.21
N LEU A 518 9.49 -41.52 -0.06
CA LEU A 518 8.58 -42.53 -0.61
C LEU A 518 8.85 -43.90 0.01
N GLN A 519 10.11 -44.32 0.16
CA GLN A 519 10.49 -45.57 0.82
C GLN A 519 10.06 -45.60 2.29
N HIS A 520 10.15 -44.45 2.97
CA HIS A 520 9.74 -44.32 4.37
C HIS A 520 8.19 -44.31 4.54
N TRP A 521 7.51 -43.50 3.75
CA TRP A 521 6.07 -43.24 3.96
C TRP A 521 5.15 -44.26 3.27
N TYR A 522 5.57 -44.91 2.18
CA TYR A 522 4.72 -45.85 1.49
C TYR A 522 4.30 -47.06 2.35
N PRO A 523 5.19 -47.70 3.14
CA PRO A 523 4.81 -48.78 4.04
C PRO A 523 3.89 -48.34 5.17
N LEU A 524 3.98 -47.08 5.58
CA LEU A 524 3.18 -46.49 6.67
C LEU A 524 1.83 -45.95 6.18
N TYR A 525 1.65 -45.77 4.90
CA TYR A 525 0.41 -45.27 4.34
C TYR A 525 -0.77 -46.21 4.63
N GLY A 526 -1.83 -45.65 5.23
CA GLY A 526 -3.03 -46.40 5.62
C GLY A 526 -2.96 -47.05 6.99
N THR A 527 -1.80 -47.06 7.68
CA THR A 527 -1.64 -47.47 9.08
C THR A 527 -2.00 -46.37 10.07
N TYR A 528 -1.84 -46.59 11.34
CA TYR A 528 -2.11 -45.61 12.40
C TYR A 528 -0.81 -45.22 13.09
N ASP A 529 -0.71 -43.93 13.46
CA ASP A 529 0.41 -43.39 14.23
C ASP A 529 0.28 -43.83 15.73
N GLU A 530 1.28 -43.48 16.53
CA GLU A 530 1.32 -43.74 17.97
C GLU A 530 0.18 -43.08 18.75
N HIS A 531 -0.55 -42.17 18.15
CA HIS A 531 -1.69 -41.47 18.71
C HIS A 531 -3.06 -41.99 18.19
N GLY A 532 -3.04 -43.04 17.37
CA GLY A 532 -4.24 -43.65 16.80
C GLY A 532 -4.82 -42.90 15.61
N ASN A 533 -4.10 -41.92 15.01
CA ASN A 533 -4.54 -41.20 13.80
C ASN A 533 -4.09 -41.95 12.55
N LYS A 534 -4.98 -42.06 11.56
CA LYS A 534 -4.67 -42.72 10.30
C LYS A 534 -3.66 -41.91 9.49
N ILE A 535 -2.56 -42.54 9.11
CA ILE A 535 -1.56 -41.95 8.22
C ILE A 535 -2.07 -41.95 6.78
N GLY A 536 -2.56 -40.82 6.32
CA GLY A 536 -3.11 -40.62 4.97
C GLY A 536 -2.27 -39.66 4.15
N TYR A 537 -2.67 -39.42 2.89
CA TYR A 537 -1.98 -38.47 2.00
C TYR A 537 -1.85 -37.06 2.62
N GLY A 538 -2.86 -36.60 3.35
CA GLY A 538 -2.83 -35.30 4.02
C GLY A 538 -1.78 -35.23 5.15
N THR A 539 -1.64 -36.32 5.92
CA THR A 539 -0.64 -36.42 7.00
C THR A 539 0.77 -36.41 6.41
N ILE A 540 1.00 -37.20 5.37
CA ILE A 540 2.29 -37.29 4.67
C ILE A 540 2.65 -35.95 4.02
N ALA A 541 1.68 -35.34 3.34
CA ALA A 541 1.84 -34.03 2.71
C ALA A 541 2.25 -32.95 3.73
N ALA A 542 1.60 -32.93 4.90
CA ALA A 542 1.90 -31.96 5.95
C ALA A 542 3.29 -32.15 6.55
N ILE A 543 3.74 -33.40 6.72
CA ILE A 543 5.07 -33.70 7.28
C ILE A 543 6.19 -33.40 6.26
N CYS A 544 5.96 -33.76 4.99
CA CYS A 544 6.96 -33.61 3.94
C CYS A 544 6.92 -32.22 3.27
N GLY A 545 6.05 -31.31 3.66
CA GLY A 545 5.96 -29.96 3.09
C GLY A 545 5.51 -29.94 1.62
N THR A 546 4.61 -30.84 1.22
CA THR A 546 4.00 -30.90 -0.11
C THR A 546 2.49 -30.77 -0.02
N ASP A 547 1.79 -30.63 -1.15
CA ASP A 547 0.32 -30.69 -1.14
C ASP A 547 -0.21 -32.13 -1.20
N LYS A 548 -1.45 -32.31 -0.73
CA LYS A 548 -2.09 -33.62 -0.61
C LYS A 548 -2.20 -34.36 -1.96
N ASP A 549 -2.45 -33.63 -3.05
CA ASP A 549 -2.62 -34.23 -4.36
C ASP A 549 -1.28 -34.68 -4.95
N THR A 550 -0.23 -33.90 -4.71
CA THR A 550 1.16 -34.29 -5.07
C THR A 550 1.62 -35.50 -4.27
N ALA A 551 1.40 -35.52 -2.93
CA ALA A 551 1.71 -36.71 -2.12
C ALA A 551 0.94 -37.94 -2.60
N ARG A 552 -0.35 -37.79 -2.95
CA ARG A 552 -1.17 -38.85 -3.54
C ARG A 552 -0.61 -39.36 -4.86
N TYR A 553 -0.25 -38.46 -5.76
CA TYR A 553 0.32 -38.80 -7.05
C TYR A 553 1.64 -39.58 -6.89
N ASP A 554 2.56 -39.08 -6.06
CA ASP A 554 3.87 -39.66 -5.86
C ASP A 554 3.80 -41.03 -5.21
N ILE A 555 2.99 -41.21 -4.18
CA ILE A 555 2.80 -42.51 -3.51
C ILE A 555 2.13 -43.53 -4.45
N ASN A 556 1.15 -43.13 -5.23
CA ASN A 556 0.52 -44.02 -6.21
C ASN A 556 1.50 -44.43 -7.33
N LYS A 557 2.24 -43.47 -7.86
CA LYS A 557 3.29 -43.73 -8.86
C LYS A 557 4.38 -44.65 -8.32
N TYR A 558 4.79 -44.46 -7.06
CA TYR A 558 5.74 -45.33 -6.40
C TYR A 558 5.22 -46.76 -6.26
N ARG A 559 3.95 -46.93 -5.84
CA ARG A 559 3.24 -48.21 -5.78
C ARG A 559 3.26 -48.91 -7.14
N ASP A 560 2.79 -48.21 -8.20
CA ASP A 560 2.69 -48.75 -9.54
C ASP A 560 4.05 -49.19 -10.09
N ASN A 561 5.13 -48.48 -9.72
CA ASN A 561 6.50 -48.88 -10.07
C ASN A 561 6.96 -50.14 -9.33
N LEU A 562 6.59 -50.28 -8.05
CA LEU A 562 6.89 -51.51 -7.27
C LEU A 562 6.11 -52.71 -7.80
N GLU A 563 4.87 -52.54 -8.23
CA GLU A 563 4.04 -53.60 -8.82
C GLU A 563 4.62 -54.08 -10.17
N LYS A 564 5.13 -53.15 -10.99
CA LYS A 564 5.78 -53.47 -12.27
C LYS A 564 7.16 -54.15 -12.11
N ALA A 565 7.82 -53.91 -10.99
CA ALA A 565 9.14 -54.51 -10.68
C ALA A 565 9.04 -55.87 -10.01
N ARG A 566 7.85 -56.37 -9.71
CA ARG A 566 7.64 -57.72 -9.20
C ARG A 566 7.77 -58.72 -10.37
N PRO A 567 8.63 -59.75 -10.27
CA PRO A 567 8.85 -60.71 -11.34
C PRO A 567 7.62 -61.58 -11.65
#